data_9505e9fe82810156bffac7948b99e981
#
_entry.id   9505e9fe82810156bffac7948b99e981
#
_cell.length_a   1.000
_cell.length_b   1.000
_cell.length_c   1.000
_cell.angle_alpha   90.00
_cell.angle_beta   90.00
_cell.angle_gamma   90.00
#
_symmetry.space_group_name_H-M   'P 1'
#
loop_
_entity.id
_entity.type
_entity.pdbx_description
1 polymer ?
#
loop_
_entity_poly.entity_id
_entity_poly.type
_entity_poly.pdbx_seq_one_letter_code
_entity_poly.pdbx_strand_id
1 'polypeptide(L)'
;MAKKEIITDYWVRDLLKEADIELDPQGSSILEIDSALKTASKSGSGKVGFPEFVGVVKDFLIVIENKASISKHIKLDDKELICLDPKNVKDYAINGALFYGKHLAKNTSYKKILAFGISGNEKKHKISPLFIDETEYYRELPEVESFISFNEKNIEEYYIREVLKEETNQEKETVE
;
A
#
# COMPACT_ATOMS: atom_id res chain seq x y z
N MET A 1 -20.01 10.99 1.78
CA MET A 1 -18.67 10.45 1.38
C MET A 1 -17.73 10.40 2.55
N ALA A 2 -17.44 11.53 3.17
CA ALA A 2 -16.50 11.62 4.30
C ALA A 2 -16.83 10.68 5.46
N LYS A 3 -18.11 10.53 5.84
CA LYS A 3 -18.53 9.67 6.96
C LYS A 3 -18.21 8.19 6.74
N LYS A 4 -18.40 7.67 5.52
CA LYS A 4 -18.14 6.25 5.22
C LYS A 4 -16.65 5.95 5.18
N GLU A 5 -15.87 6.86 4.60
CA GLU A 5 -14.43 6.72 4.52
C GLU A 5 -13.79 6.82 5.91
N ILE A 6 -14.31 7.68 6.78
CA ILE A 6 -13.88 7.79 8.18
C ILE A 6 -14.10 6.47 8.93
N ILE A 7 -15.21 5.78 8.67
CA ILE A 7 -15.48 4.48 9.29
C ILE A 7 -14.43 3.47 8.86
N THR A 8 -14.05 3.45 7.59
CA THR A 8 -12.98 2.59 7.08
C THR A 8 -11.65 2.93 7.76
N ASP A 9 -11.32 4.22 7.87
CA ASP A 9 -10.08 4.68 8.51
C ASP A 9 -9.99 4.25 9.98
N TYR A 10 -11.09 4.37 10.73
CA TYR A 10 -11.13 3.95 12.13
C TYR A 10 -10.96 2.44 12.27
N TRP A 11 -11.61 1.67 11.41
CA TRP A 11 -11.47 0.22 11.41
C TRP A 11 -10.04 -0.20 11.10
N VAL A 12 -9.41 0.40 10.08
CA VAL A 12 -8.02 0.11 9.73
C VAL A 12 -7.08 0.49 10.87
N ARG A 13 -7.32 1.63 11.52
CA ARG A 13 -6.55 2.05 12.68
C ARG A 13 -6.63 1.03 13.81
N ASP A 14 -7.82 0.46 14.05
CA ASP A 14 -8.00 -0.57 15.05
C ASP A 14 -7.24 -1.85 14.69
N LEU A 15 -7.25 -2.25 13.41
CA LEU A 15 -6.47 -3.39 12.93
C LEU A 15 -4.96 -3.18 13.14
N LEU A 16 -4.47 -1.97 12.91
CA LEU A 16 -3.07 -1.65 13.14
C LEU A 16 -2.72 -1.74 14.63
N LYS A 17 -3.58 -1.25 15.50
CA LYS A 17 -3.40 -1.35 16.95
C LYS A 17 -3.37 -2.79 17.42
N GLU A 18 -4.28 -3.64 16.93
CA GLU A 18 -4.33 -5.05 17.24
C GLU A 18 -3.05 -5.78 16.86
N ALA A 19 -2.40 -5.33 15.79
CA ALA A 19 -1.13 -5.89 15.31
C ALA A 19 0.10 -5.24 15.95
N ASP A 20 -0.10 -4.23 16.80
CA ASP A 20 0.98 -3.48 17.45
C ASP A 20 1.86 -2.74 16.44
N ILE A 21 1.20 -2.10 15.44
CA ILE A 21 1.86 -1.30 14.41
C ILE A 21 1.44 0.16 14.56
N GLU A 22 2.43 1.07 14.60
CA GLU A 22 2.18 2.51 14.63
C GLU A 22 2.52 3.12 13.27
N LEU A 23 1.52 3.71 12.62
CA LEU A 23 1.70 4.46 11.38
C LEU A 23 1.11 5.85 11.57
N ASP A 24 1.65 6.82 10.83
CA ASP A 24 1.16 8.19 10.88
C ASP A 24 -0.01 8.38 9.92
N PRO A 25 -1.09 9.08 10.33
CA PRO A 25 -2.18 9.39 9.43
C PRO A 25 -1.84 10.61 8.55
N GLN A 26 -2.15 10.51 7.27
CA GLN A 26 -2.07 11.62 6.31
C GLN A 26 -0.75 12.39 6.29
N GLY A 27 0.36 11.67 6.28
CA GLY A 27 1.69 12.26 6.26
C GLY A 27 2.65 11.42 7.07
N SER A 28 3.85 11.92 7.29
CA SER A 28 4.86 11.17 8.04
C SER A 28 5.67 12.07 8.95
N SER A 29 5.97 11.56 10.15
CA SER A 29 6.93 12.18 11.06
C SER A 29 8.38 11.94 10.61
N ILE A 30 8.60 11.02 9.66
CA ILE A 30 9.91 10.73 9.10
C ILE A 30 10.17 11.70 7.96
N LEU A 31 11.22 12.53 8.11
CA LEU A 31 11.51 13.64 7.18
C LEU A 31 11.65 13.20 5.73
N GLU A 32 12.36 12.11 5.48
CA GLU A 32 12.57 11.59 4.12
C GLU A 32 11.23 11.25 3.44
N ILE A 33 10.33 10.59 4.17
CA ILE A 33 9.02 10.20 3.66
C ILE A 33 8.14 11.43 3.45
N ASP A 34 8.10 12.32 4.44
CA ASP A 34 7.29 13.53 4.36
C ASP A 34 7.73 14.43 3.19
N SER A 35 9.03 14.56 2.99
CA SER A 35 9.59 15.32 1.86
C SER A 35 9.20 14.72 0.52
N ALA A 36 9.24 13.39 0.40
CA ALA A 36 8.83 12.70 -0.82
C ALA A 36 7.33 12.89 -1.09
N LEU A 37 6.49 12.81 -0.05
CA LEU A 37 5.04 12.99 -0.19
C LEU A 37 4.66 14.40 -0.66
N LYS A 38 5.47 15.40 -0.34
CA LYS A 38 5.22 16.79 -0.80
C LYS A 38 5.26 16.93 -2.32
N THR A 39 5.90 16.02 -3.02
CA THR A 39 5.93 16.02 -4.48
C THR A 39 4.91 15.06 -5.11
N ALA A 40 4.17 14.30 -4.31
CA ALA A 40 3.16 13.37 -4.80
C ALA A 40 1.86 14.12 -5.13
N SER A 41 1.29 13.85 -6.31
CA SER A 41 0.03 14.47 -6.73
C SER A 41 -0.80 13.48 -7.53
N LYS A 42 -1.87 12.94 -6.93
CA LYS A 42 -2.79 12.01 -7.60
C LYS A 42 -3.49 12.65 -8.79
N SER A 43 -3.78 13.96 -8.70
CA SER A 43 -4.52 14.67 -9.74
C SER A 43 -3.65 15.20 -10.87
N GLY A 44 -2.32 15.09 -10.75
CA GLY A 44 -1.42 15.69 -11.69
C GLY A 44 -1.35 17.21 -11.61
N SER A 45 -2.01 17.82 -10.63
CA SER A 45 -2.11 19.29 -10.47
C SER A 45 -0.96 19.91 -9.69
N GLY A 46 -0.03 19.11 -9.20
CA GLY A 46 1.07 19.56 -8.33
C GLY A 46 0.68 19.75 -6.88
N LYS A 47 -0.58 19.51 -6.53
CA LYS A 47 -1.03 19.59 -5.13
C LYS A 47 -0.57 18.37 -4.36
N VAL A 48 -0.15 18.58 -3.12
CA VAL A 48 0.31 17.51 -2.23
C VAL A 48 -0.81 16.53 -1.98
N GLY A 49 -0.52 15.23 -2.19
CA GLY A 49 -1.42 14.14 -1.85
C GLY A 49 -0.87 13.39 -0.64
N PHE A 50 -1.77 12.89 0.21
CA PHE A 50 -1.38 12.12 1.38
C PHE A 50 -2.07 10.77 1.38
N PRO A 51 -1.34 9.68 1.64
CA PRO A 51 -1.97 8.38 1.92
C PRO A 51 -2.70 8.44 3.26
N GLU A 52 -3.63 7.52 3.47
CA GLU A 52 -4.36 7.46 4.75
C GLU A 52 -3.45 7.15 5.92
N PHE A 53 -2.50 6.23 5.73
CA PHE A 53 -1.48 5.90 6.73
C PHE A 53 -0.14 5.64 6.05
N VAL A 54 0.94 6.02 6.71
CA VAL A 54 2.30 5.75 6.24
C VAL A 54 3.25 5.67 7.42
N GLY A 55 4.25 4.80 7.31
CA GLY A 55 5.27 4.66 8.33
C GLY A 55 6.25 3.56 8.00
N VAL A 56 7.03 3.16 8.99
CA VAL A 56 8.09 2.18 8.81
C VAL A 56 8.01 1.10 9.89
N VAL A 57 8.12 -0.16 9.46
CA VAL A 57 8.29 -1.30 10.35
C VAL A 57 9.61 -1.94 9.94
N LYS A 58 10.61 -1.89 10.81
CA LYS A 58 12.00 -2.29 10.52
C LYS A 58 12.51 -1.50 9.30
N ASP A 59 12.91 -2.16 8.23
CA ASP A 59 13.37 -1.51 6.99
C ASP A 59 12.29 -1.48 5.91
N PHE A 60 11.04 -1.80 6.27
CA PHE A 60 9.90 -1.76 5.34
C PHE A 60 9.15 -0.45 5.49
N LEU A 61 8.94 0.24 4.37
CA LEU A 61 8.04 1.38 4.31
C LEU A 61 6.64 0.84 4.03
N ILE A 62 5.66 1.24 4.84
CA ILE A 62 4.26 0.81 4.69
C ILE A 62 3.40 2.01 4.35
N VAL A 63 2.59 1.88 3.31
CA VAL A 63 1.64 2.91 2.89
C VAL A 63 0.27 2.28 2.69
N ILE A 64 -0.78 2.97 3.13
CA ILE A 64 -2.16 2.46 3.10
C ILE A 64 -3.09 3.49 2.46
N GLU A 65 -3.89 3.03 1.49
CA GLU A 65 -4.98 3.79 0.90
C GLU A 65 -6.31 3.08 1.18
N ASN A 66 -7.28 3.83 1.68
CA ASN A 66 -8.59 3.31 2.05
C ASN A 66 -9.70 3.86 1.16
N LYS A 67 -10.68 3.01 0.84
CA LYS A 67 -11.92 3.42 0.19
C LYS A 67 -13.12 2.81 0.93
N ALA A 68 -14.20 3.57 1.02
CA ALA A 68 -15.37 3.14 1.76
C ALA A 68 -16.09 1.95 1.12
N SER A 69 -16.05 1.82 -0.19
CA SER A 69 -16.78 0.79 -0.92
C SER A 69 -15.85 -0.23 -1.56
N ILE A 70 -16.19 -1.51 -1.44
CA ILE A 70 -15.43 -2.59 -2.09
C ILE A 70 -15.49 -2.48 -3.63
N SER A 71 -16.49 -1.79 -4.18
CA SER A 71 -16.56 -1.52 -5.62
C SER A 71 -15.46 -0.56 -6.09
N LYS A 72 -14.80 0.13 -5.16
CA LYS A 72 -13.69 1.04 -5.40
C LYS A 72 -12.34 0.44 -4.96
N HIS A 73 -12.21 -0.87 -5.08
CA HIS A 73 -10.99 -1.56 -4.64
C HIS A 73 -9.88 -1.48 -5.68
N ILE A 74 -10.14 -1.86 -6.92
CA ILE A 74 -9.13 -1.91 -7.98
C ILE A 74 -9.74 -1.60 -9.36
N LYS A 75 -8.98 -0.94 -10.21
CA LYS A 75 -9.34 -0.72 -11.61
C LYS A 75 -8.20 -1.18 -12.52
N LEU A 76 -8.51 -2.12 -13.40
CA LEU A 76 -7.55 -2.66 -14.38
C LEU A 76 -7.89 -2.16 -15.78
N ASP A 77 -6.86 -2.08 -16.64
CA ASP A 77 -7.05 -1.78 -18.06
C ASP A 77 -7.34 -3.06 -18.86
N ASP A 78 -7.42 -2.94 -20.18
CA ASP A 78 -7.72 -4.05 -21.08
C ASP A 78 -6.65 -5.17 -21.04
N LYS A 79 -5.46 -4.86 -20.57
CA LYS A 79 -4.34 -5.81 -20.43
C LYS A 79 -4.22 -6.36 -19.00
N GLU A 80 -5.21 -6.10 -18.16
CA GLU A 80 -5.25 -6.49 -16.74
C GLU A 80 -4.15 -5.82 -15.90
N LEU A 81 -3.69 -4.63 -16.31
CA LEU A 81 -2.74 -3.84 -15.55
C LEU A 81 -3.44 -2.79 -14.70
N ILE A 82 -2.88 -2.49 -13.54
CA ILE A 82 -3.43 -1.50 -12.63
C ILE A 82 -3.28 -0.11 -13.27
N CYS A 83 -4.41 0.60 -13.43
CA CYS A 83 -4.42 1.94 -14.03
C CYS A 83 -3.77 2.96 -13.11
N LEU A 84 -2.86 3.77 -13.64
CA LEU A 84 -2.18 4.82 -12.87
C LEU A 84 -2.51 6.24 -13.35
N ASP A 85 -3.53 6.39 -14.17
CA ASP A 85 -4.03 7.73 -14.55
C ASP A 85 -4.66 8.43 -13.35
N PRO A 86 -4.65 9.77 -13.29
CA PRO A 86 -5.10 10.52 -12.11
C PRO A 86 -6.48 10.15 -11.58
N LYS A 87 -7.45 9.93 -12.46
CA LYS A 87 -8.81 9.58 -12.05
C LYS A 87 -8.85 8.25 -11.29
N ASN A 88 -8.22 7.22 -11.82
CA ASN A 88 -8.26 5.88 -11.23
C ASN A 88 -7.40 5.79 -9.97
N VAL A 89 -6.28 6.49 -9.92
CA VAL A 89 -5.45 6.61 -8.72
C VAL A 89 -6.24 7.26 -7.57
N LYS A 90 -7.05 8.25 -7.90
CA LYS A 90 -7.88 8.95 -6.91
C LYS A 90 -9.06 8.09 -6.44
N ASP A 91 -9.69 7.33 -7.35
CA ASP A 91 -10.96 6.66 -7.07
C ASP A 91 -10.83 5.25 -6.50
N TYR A 92 -9.70 4.57 -6.68
CA TYR A 92 -9.55 3.16 -6.30
C TYR A 92 -8.44 2.93 -5.29
N ALA A 93 -8.68 2.03 -4.33
CA ALA A 93 -7.76 1.77 -3.22
C ALA A 93 -6.39 1.27 -3.68
N ILE A 94 -6.36 0.17 -4.43
CA ILE A 94 -5.09 -0.41 -4.90
C ILE A 94 -4.36 0.55 -5.84
N ASN A 95 -5.09 1.22 -6.74
CA ASN A 95 -4.49 2.15 -7.68
C ASN A 95 -3.80 3.30 -6.97
N GLY A 96 -4.43 3.85 -5.93
CA GLY A 96 -3.84 4.89 -5.09
C GLY A 96 -2.64 4.40 -4.29
N ALA A 97 -2.75 3.19 -3.71
CA ALA A 97 -1.65 2.60 -2.95
C ALA A 97 -0.42 2.36 -3.84
N LEU A 98 -0.62 1.83 -5.04
CA LEU A 98 0.47 1.62 -6.00
C LEU A 98 1.12 2.94 -6.42
N PHE A 99 0.31 3.97 -6.67
CA PHE A 99 0.82 5.29 -7.01
C PHE A 99 1.76 5.81 -5.92
N TYR A 100 1.33 5.80 -4.65
CA TYR A 100 2.18 6.23 -3.55
C TYR A 100 3.39 5.34 -3.36
N GLY A 101 3.21 4.03 -3.47
CA GLY A 101 4.31 3.07 -3.34
C GLY A 101 5.41 3.31 -4.36
N LYS A 102 5.05 3.49 -5.62
CA LYS A 102 6.02 3.79 -6.69
C LYS A 102 6.68 5.15 -6.48
N HIS A 103 5.91 6.15 -6.09
CA HIS A 103 6.45 7.49 -5.82
C HIS A 103 7.47 7.46 -4.69
N LEU A 104 7.17 6.72 -3.61
CA LEU A 104 8.07 6.57 -2.49
C LEU A 104 9.30 5.74 -2.83
N ALA A 105 9.16 4.71 -3.66
CA ALA A 105 10.30 3.92 -4.15
C ALA A 105 11.28 4.80 -4.92
N LYS A 106 10.76 5.70 -5.75
CA LYS A 106 11.58 6.61 -6.56
C LYS A 106 12.23 7.72 -5.75
N ASN A 107 11.57 8.21 -4.69
CA ASN A 107 11.96 9.44 -4.01
C ASN A 107 12.46 9.24 -2.58
N THR A 108 12.66 8.00 -2.14
CA THR A 108 13.23 7.68 -0.83
C THR A 108 14.31 6.61 -0.97
N SER A 109 15.04 6.39 0.12
CA SER A 109 16.07 5.35 0.19
C SER A 109 15.52 3.96 0.52
N TYR A 110 14.22 3.85 0.78
CA TYR A 110 13.60 2.57 1.13
C TYR A 110 13.54 1.64 -0.07
N LYS A 111 13.99 0.40 0.12
CA LYS A 111 14.06 -0.61 -0.94
C LYS A 111 12.94 -1.65 -0.86
N LYS A 112 12.24 -1.69 0.26
CA LYS A 112 11.15 -2.63 0.51
C LYS A 112 9.91 -1.84 0.90
N ILE A 113 8.94 -1.79 0.01
CA ILE A 113 7.71 -1.05 0.22
C ILE A 113 6.53 -2.00 0.16
N LEU A 114 5.69 -1.96 1.19
CA LEU A 114 4.41 -2.67 1.21
C LEU A 114 3.30 -1.63 1.12
N ALA A 115 2.55 -1.69 0.03
CA ALA A 115 1.43 -0.79 -0.20
C ALA A 115 0.13 -1.59 -0.06
N PHE A 116 -0.81 -1.07 0.72
CA PHE A 116 -2.08 -1.75 0.98
C PHE A 116 -3.23 -0.95 0.40
N GLY A 117 -3.98 -1.58 -0.51
CA GLY A 117 -5.28 -1.06 -0.92
C GLY A 117 -6.34 -1.72 -0.06
N ILE A 118 -7.11 -0.92 0.66
CA ILE A 118 -8.14 -1.41 1.58
C ILE A 118 -9.47 -0.78 1.22
N SER A 119 -10.52 -1.59 1.14
CA SER A 119 -11.87 -1.09 0.85
C SER A 119 -12.91 -1.79 1.70
N GLY A 120 -13.99 -1.08 2.00
CA GLY A 120 -15.10 -1.59 2.76
C GLY A 120 -15.04 -1.27 4.23
N ASN A 121 -15.51 -2.19 5.06
CA ASN A 121 -15.59 -2.01 6.50
C ASN A 121 -15.36 -3.36 7.20
N GLU A 122 -15.49 -3.36 8.53
CA GLU A 122 -15.27 -4.57 9.33
C GLU A 122 -16.10 -5.77 8.85
N LYS A 123 -17.33 -5.53 8.44
CA LYS A 123 -18.25 -6.61 8.04
C LYS A 123 -17.96 -7.16 6.65
N LYS A 124 -17.59 -6.29 5.71
CA LYS A 124 -17.31 -6.69 4.33
C LYS A 124 -16.17 -5.82 3.79
N HIS A 125 -15.06 -6.46 3.45
CA HIS A 125 -13.85 -5.74 3.09
C HIS A 125 -12.91 -6.54 2.20
N LYS A 126 -11.94 -5.83 1.65
CA LYS A 126 -10.78 -6.42 0.97
C LYS A 126 -9.53 -5.68 1.43
N ILE A 127 -8.50 -6.42 1.81
CA ILE A 127 -7.19 -5.88 2.18
C ILE A 127 -6.16 -6.53 1.26
N SER A 128 -5.63 -5.77 0.31
CA SER A 128 -4.74 -6.29 -0.72
C SER A 128 -3.36 -5.64 -0.63
N PRO A 129 -2.33 -6.42 -0.22
CA PRO A 129 -0.97 -5.91 -0.19
C PRO A 129 -0.30 -6.00 -1.55
N LEU A 130 0.55 -5.01 -1.84
CA LEU A 130 1.46 -4.99 -2.98
C LEU A 130 2.87 -4.84 -2.44
N PHE A 131 3.83 -5.53 -3.04
CA PHE A 131 5.24 -5.28 -2.76
C PHE A 131 5.85 -4.48 -3.91
N ILE A 132 6.56 -3.40 -3.58
CA ILE A 132 7.23 -2.54 -4.56
C ILE A 132 8.70 -2.46 -4.19
N ASP A 133 9.59 -2.77 -5.15
CA ASP A 133 11.02 -2.70 -4.93
C ASP A 133 11.59 -1.33 -5.31
N GLU A 134 12.89 -1.15 -5.12
CA GLU A 134 13.59 0.11 -5.40
C GLU A 134 13.58 0.52 -6.88
N THR A 135 13.28 -0.43 -7.79
CA THR A 135 13.17 -0.15 -9.23
C THR A 135 11.75 0.20 -9.65
N GLU A 136 10.83 0.37 -8.69
CA GLU A 136 9.40 0.62 -8.89
C GLU A 136 8.64 -0.58 -9.47
N TYR A 137 9.27 -1.73 -9.62
CA TYR A 137 8.58 -2.97 -10.01
C TYR A 137 7.70 -3.43 -8.86
N TYR A 138 6.48 -3.86 -9.18
CA TYR A 138 5.54 -4.27 -8.15
C TYR A 138 5.00 -5.67 -8.38
N ARG A 139 4.51 -6.26 -7.29
CA ARG A 139 3.80 -7.54 -7.32
C ARG A 139 2.60 -7.49 -6.40
N GLU A 140 1.52 -8.11 -6.86
CA GLU A 140 0.34 -8.30 -6.03
C GLU A 140 0.60 -9.52 -5.13
N LEU A 141 0.27 -9.37 -3.85
CA LEU A 141 0.41 -10.43 -2.86
C LEU A 141 -0.99 -10.92 -2.45
N PRO A 142 -1.10 -12.12 -1.83
CA PRO A 142 -2.40 -12.63 -1.41
C PRO A 142 -3.12 -11.67 -0.45
N GLU A 143 -4.45 -11.59 -0.57
CA GLU A 143 -5.27 -10.79 0.34
C GLU A 143 -5.11 -11.28 1.78
N VAL A 144 -5.21 -10.35 2.72
CA VAL A 144 -5.07 -10.63 4.15
C VAL A 144 -6.29 -10.13 4.93
N GLU A 145 -6.45 -10.63 6.15
CA GLU A 145 -7.57 -10.23 7.01
C GLU A 145 -7.14 -9.32 8.17
N SER A 146 -5.84 -9.19 8.40
CA SER A 146 -5.29 -8.36 9.47
C SER A 146 -3.87 -7.92 9.13
N PHE A 147 -3.27 -7.14 10.03
CA PHE A 147 -1.88 -6.67 9.87
C PHE A 147 -0.88 -7.45 10.72
N ILE A 148 -1.29 -8.56 11.32
CA ILE A 148 -0.44 -9.32 12.24
C ILE A 148 0.87 -9.80 11.59
N SER A 149 0.83 -10.15 10.30
CA SER A 149 2.02 -10.59 9.57
C SER A 149 3.02 -9.47 9.29
N PHE A 150 2.62 -8.22 9.49
CA PHE A 150 3.40 -7.04 9.09
C PHE A 150 3.98 -6.27 10.26
N ASN A 151 3.87 -6.79 11.48
CA ASN A 151 4.46 -6.14 12.64
C ASN A 151 5.95 -6.45 12.74
N GLU A 152 6.62 -5.80 13.68
CA GLU A 152 8.08 -5.93 13.86
C GLU A 152 8.53 -7.38 14.08
N LYS A 153 7.70 -8.20 14.74
CA LYS A 153 8.02 -9.61 15.01
C LYS A 153 7.91 -10.50 13.79
N ASN A 154 7.00 -10.21 12.87
CA ASN A 154 6.59 -11.13 11.81
C ASN A 154 6.93 -10.69 10.39
N ILE A 155 7.24 -9.42 10.18
CA ILE A 155 7.35 -8.86 8.83
C ILE A 155 8.49 -9.48 8.01
N GLU A 156 9.62 -9.80 8.63
CA GLU A 156 10.74 -10.43 7.90
C GLU A 156 10.39 -11.84 7.44
N GLU A 157 9.70 -12.62 8.29
CA GLU A 157 9.23 -13.95 7.92
C GLU A 157 8.21 -13.88 6.79
N TYR A 158 7.29 -12.90 6.85
CA TYR A 158 6.32 -12.67 5.78
C TYR A 158 7.05 -12.37 4.46
N TYR A 159 8.05 -11.51 4.48
CA TYR A 159 8.83 -11.14 3.31
C TYR A 159 9.51 -12.36 2.68
N ILE A 160 10.15 -13.19 3.50
CA ILE A 160 10.81 -14.41 3.02
C ILE A 160 9.80 -15.37 2.41
N ARG A 161 8.67 -15.57 3.07
CA ARG A 161 7.65 -16.53 2.65
C ARG A 161 6.89 -16.10 1.39
N GLU A 162 6.49 -14.82 1.32
CA GLU A 162 5.60 -14.35 0.26
C GLU A 162 6.31 -13.64 -0.89
N VAL A 163 7.39 -12.93 -0.61
CA VAL A 163 8.08 -12.13 -1.63
C VAL A 163 9.28 -12.88 -2.22
N LEU A 164 10.22 -13.30 -1.39
CA LEU A 164 11.43 -13.97 -1.87
C LEU A 164 11.16 -15.34 -2.46
N LYS A 165 10.25 -16.11 -1.87
CA LYS A 165 9.89 -17.44 -2.37
C LYS A 165 9.26 -17.36 -3.76
N GLU A 166 8.41 -16.36 -4.00
CA GLU A 166 7.79 -16.11 -5.29
C GLU A 166 8.83 -15.75 -6.35
N GLU A 167 9.81 -14.91 -6.01
CA GLU A 167 10.92 -14.57 -6.91
C GLU A 167 11.72 -15.80 -7.30
N THR A 168 12.05 -16.66 -6.35
CA THR A 168 12.79 -17.89 -6.59
C THR A 168 12.04 -18.82 -7.53
N ASN A 169 10.73 -18.95 -7.36
CA ASN A 169 9.89 -19.77 -8.22
C ASN A 169 9.85 -19.23 -9.65
N GLN A 170 9.74 -17.91 -9.82
CA GLN A 170 9.75 -17.27 -11.13
C GLN A 170 11.09 -17.45 -11.83
N GLU A 171 12.19 -17.34 -11.12
CA GLU A 171 13.53 -17.60 -11.67
C GLU A 171 13.68 -19.03 -12.16
N LYS A 172 13.18 -20.01 -11.41
CA LYS A 172 13.19 -21.42 -11.80
C LYS A 172 12.40 -21.68 -13.06
N GLU A 173 11.21 -21.09 -13.18
CA GLU A 173 10.37 -21.21 -14.36
C GLU A 173 11.03 -20.59 -15.60
N THR A 174 11.77 -19.50 -15.42
CA THR A 174 12.46 -18.81 -16.51
C THR A 174 13.66 -19.61 -17.02
N VAL A 175 14.33 -20.35 -16.14
CA VAL A 175 15.53 -21.14 -16.49
C VAL A 175 15.18 -22.48 -17.17
N GLU A 176 14.02 -23.01 -16.89
CA GLU A 176 13.53 -24.26 -17.52
C GLU A 176 12.87 -24.01 -18.87
#